data_433f6b66296c6e63cdf23614dd969e89
#
_entry.id   433f6b66296c6e63cdf23614dd969e89
#
_cell.length_a   1.000
_cell.length_b   1.000
_cell.length_c   1.000
_cell.angle_alpha   90.00
_cell.angle_beta   90.00
_cell.angle_gamma   90.00
#
_symmetry.space_group_name_H-M   'P 1'
#
loop_
_entity.id
_entity.type
_entity.pdbx_description
1 polymer ?
#
loop_
_entity_poly.entity_id
_entity_poly.type
_entity_poly.pdbx_seq_one_letter_code
_entity_poly.pdbx_strand_id
1 'polypeptide(L)'
;MSAVLTSHISSDCPRVLVVDGSKVARKLIEQVLRTELPHADITLCETGAEAQSAMETGIVDLVTTALSLPDMDGLDLARHVREYSPQAYIPIIVVSGAVNDRLERRGLSEDVTDYFDKSLGFNALASFIHGYVSAQERAHGEVLYVEDSRVVALATRRMLEKYGFTVTHVTSVEDAFALIDTAIAQGRGAGADIVLTDVYLKGGLTGKELLETVRGHYGFGRGQLPILVMTADDNPKNQTALIRAGANDLVNKPVEEKILITKL
;
A
#
# COMPACT_ATOMS: atom_id res chain seq x y z
N MET A 1 -14.05 -24.51 -14.34
CA MET A 1 -14.35 -24.14 -12.95
C MET A 1 -13.40 -23.00 -12.62
N SER A 2 -13.90 -21.79 -12.69
CA SER A 2 -13.11 -20.56 -12.46
C SER A 2 -13.01 -20.34 -10.96
N ALA A 3 -11.80 -20.44 -10.42
CA ALA A 3 -11.56 -20.02 -9.06
C ALA A 3 -11.64 -18.50 -9.02
N VAL A 4 -12.71 -17.98 -8.48
CA VAL A 4 -12.85 -16.58 -8.09
C VAL A 4 -11.89 -16.38 -6.95
N LEU A 5 -10.77 -15.73 -7.22
CA LEU A 5 -9.88 -15.22 -6.16
C LEU A 5 -10.59 -14.03 -5.53
N THR A 6 -11.25 -14.31 -4.43
CA THR A 6 -11.96 -13.36 -3.59
C THR A 6 -10.97 -12.48 -2.81
N SER A 7 -11.37 -11.24 -2.62
CA SER A 7 -10.85 -10.14 -1.81
C SER A 7 -9.86 -10.50 -0.69
N HIS A 8 -8.88 -9.62 -0.45
CA HIS A 8 -7.79 -9.83 0.50
C HIS A 8 -8.22 -10.11 1.95
N ILE A 9 -9.41 -9.70 2.37
CA ILE A 9 -9.97 -10.03 3.69
C ILE A 9 -11.46 -10.26 3.52
N SER A 10 -11.88 -11.51 3.34
CA SER A 10 -13.29 -11.90 3.15
C SER A 10 -13.87 -12.61 4.36
N SER A 11 -13.39 -12.34 5.58
CA SER A 11 -13.94 -12.96 6.76
C SER A 11 -14.62 -11.94 7.68
N ASP A 12 -15.79 -12.29 8.18
CA ASP A 12 -16.45 -11.56 9.28
C ASP A 12 -15.59 -11.55 10.56
N CYS A 13 -14.45 -12.25 10.54
CA CYS A 13 -13.52 -12.45 11.63
C CYS A 13 -12.08 -12.34 11.11
N PRO A 14 -11.57 -11.12 10.84
CA PRO A 14 -10.23 -10.94 10.29
C PRO A 14 -9.15 -11.38 11.27
N ARG A 15 -8.13 -12.08 10.76
CA ARG A 15 -7.01 -12.61 11.54
C ARG A 15 -5.81 -11.69 11.39
N VAL A 16 -5.49 -10.97 12.46
CA VAL A 16 -4.44 -9.95 12.48
C VAL A 16 -3.24 -10.46 13.27
N LEU A 17 -2.08 -10.50 12.63
CA LEU A 17 -0.81 -10.83 13.29
C LEU A 17 -0.11 -9.53 13.71
N VAL A 18 0.18 -9.38 14.99
CA VAL A 18 0.88 -8.22 15.57
C VAL A 18 2.25 -8.63 16.04
N VAL A 19 3.30 -8.12 15.40
CA VAL A 19 4.70 -8.46 15.69
C VAL A 19 5.44 -7.22 16.21
N ASP A 20 5.81 -7.22 17.48
CA ASP A 20 6.57 -6.13 18.11
C ASP A 20 7.33 -6.66 19.32
N GLY A 21 8.63 -6.36 19.46
CA GLY A 21 9.44 -6.77 20.60
C GLY A 21 8.97 -6.19 21.95
N SER A 22 8.23 -5.09 21.92
CA SER A 22 7.71 -4.45 23.14
C SER A 22 6.37 -5.07 23.57
N LYS A 23 6.35 -5.73 24.72
CA LYS A 23 5.13 -6.26 25.34
C LYS A 23 4.06 -5.16 25.54
N VAL A 24 4.49 -3.95 25.88
CA VAL A 24 3.57 -2.82 26.09
C VAL A 24 2.94 -2.39 24.76
N ALA A 25 3.74 -2.28 23.68
CA ALA A 25 3.23 -1.95 22.35
C ALA A 25 2.24 -3.00 21.87
N ARG A 26 2.58 -4.31 21.96
CA ARG A 26 1.67 -5.40 21.58
C ARG A 26 0.32 -5.31 22.29
N LYS A 27 0.33 -5.06 23.62
CA LYS A 27 -0.89 -4.93 24.42
C LYS A 27 -1.74 -3.73 24.03
N LEU A 28 -1.12 -2.58 23.75
CA LEU A 28 -1.83 -1.38 23.34
C LEU A 28 -2.43 -1.56 21.94
N ILE A 29 -1.69 -2.14 21.00
CA ILE A 29 -2.19 -2.45 19.66
C ILE A 29 -3.36 -3.44 19.76
N GLU A 30 -3.22 -4.51 20.54
CA GLU A 30 -4.30 -5.47 20.76
C GLU A 30 -5.56 -4.79 21.31
N GLN A 31 -5.42 -3.94 22.32
CA GLN A 31 -6.55 -3.26 22.96
C GLN A 31 -7.32 -2.37 21.97
N VAL A 32 -6.61 -1.56 21.18
CA VAL A 32 -7.26 -0.68 20.21
C VAL A 32 -7.86 -1.45 19.04
N LEU A 33 -7.19 -2.52 18.58
CA LEU A 33 -7.74 -3.39 17.54
C LEU A 33 -9.03 -4.08 18.00
N ARG A 34 -9.10 -4.58 19.23
CA ARG A 34 -10.33 -5.19 19.77
C ARG A 34 -11.48 -4.20 19.90
N THR A 35 -11.18 -2.91 20.04
CA THR A 35 -12.21 -1.86 20.07
C THR A 35 -12.77 -1.57 18.68
N GLU A 36 -11.88 -1.42 17.70
CA GLU A 36 -12.26 -1.08 16.31
C GLU A 36 -12.72 -2.30 15.49
N LEU A 37 -12.19 -3.48 15.82
CA LEU A 37 -12.46 -4.76 15.15
C LEU A 37 -12.86 -5.81 16.19
N PRO A 38 -14.08 -5.76 16.76
CA PRO A 38 -14.49 -6.62 17.89
C PRO A 38 -14.43 -8.12 17.57
N HIS A 39 -14.56 -8.49 16.30
CA HIS A 39 -14.56 -9.88 15.83
C HIS A 39 -13.19 -10.35 15.32
N ALA A 40 -12.15 -9.50 15.37
CA ALA A 40 -10.84 -9.89 14.89
C ALA A 40 -10.18 -10.96 15.79
N ASP A 41 -9.61 -11.96 15.17
CA ASP A 41 -8.69 -12.89 15.82
C ASP A 41 -7.27 -12.28 15.78
N ILE A 42 -6.72 -11.98 16.96
CA ILE A 42 -5.46 -11.25 17.08
C ILE A 42 -4.40 -12.16 17.67
N THR A 43 -3.38 -12.46 16.89
CA THR A 43 -2.19 -13.20 17.33
C THR A 43 -1.06 -12.23 17.61
N LEU A 44 -0.47 -12.32 18.82
CA LEU A 44 0.63 -11.46 19.25
C LEU A 44 1.94 -12.23 19.21
N CYS A 45 2.95 -11.72 18.49
CA CYS A 45 4.29 -12.28 18.40
C CYS A 45 5.33 -11.28 18.91
N GLU A 46 6.31 -11.78 19.66
CA GLU A 46 7.43 -10.96 20.16
C GLU A 46 8.56 -10.89 19.14
N THR A 47 8.73 -11.97 18.37
CA THR A 47 9.85 -12.17 17.44
C THR A 47 9.36 -12.47 16.04
N GLY A 48 10.24 -12.26 15.05
CA GLY A 48 9.98 -12.65 13.68
C GLY A 48 9.83 -14.16 13.52
N ALA A 49 10.60 -14.97 14.26
CA ALA A 49 10.50 -16.42 14.24
C ALA A 49 9.14 -16.92 14.74
N GLU A 50 8.57 -16.32 15.81
CA GLU A 50 7.21 -16.60 16.26
C GLU A 50 6.17 -16.25 15.18
N ALA A 51 6.36 -15.12 14.51
CA ALA A 51 5.47 -14.70 13.42
C ALA A 51 5.50 -15.67 12.23
N GLN A 52 6.69 -16.11 11.81
CA GLN A 52 6.86 -17.12 10.75
C GLN A 52 6.14 -18.42 11.11
N SER A 53 6.34 -18.92 12.33
CA SER A 53 5.69 -20.15 12.83
C SER A 53 4.16 -20.01 12.88
N ALA A 54 3.63 -18.85 13.30
CA ALA A 54 2.20 -18.59 13.32
C ALA A 54 1.61 -18.60 11.90
N MET A 55 2.33 -18.12 10.91
CA MET A 55 1.90 -18.10 9.51
C MET A 55 1.98 -19.45 8.81
N GLU A 56 2.87 -20.35 9.26
CA GLU A 56 2.93 -21.73 8.78
C GLU A 56 1.73 -22.56 9.26
N THR A 57 1.24 -22.28 10.46
CA THR A 57 0.20 -23.06 11.14
C THR A 57 -1.21 -22.49 10.94
N GLY A 58 -1.34 -21.26 10.54
CA GLY A 58 -2.62 -20.56 10.43
C GLY A 58 -2.74 -19.64 9.21
N ILE A 59 -3.97 -19.26 8.91
CA ILE A 59 -4.25 -18.24 7.91
C ILE A 59 -4.19 -16.88 8.62
N VAL A 60 -3.53 -15.90 8.01
CA VAL A 60 -3.41 -14.52 8.47
C VAL A 60 -3.92 -13.60 7.36
N ASP A 61 -4.72 -12.62 7.71
CA ASP A 61 -5.33 -11.70 6.74
C ASP A 61 -4.57 -10.36 6.69
N LEU A 62 -3.84 -10.01 7.76
CA LEU A 62 -3.02 -8.80 7.85
C LEU A 62 -1.89 -8.98 8.85
N VAL A 63 -0.71 -8.47 8.53
CA VAL A 63 0.45 -8.40 9.44
C VAL A 63 0.78 -6.96 9.77
N THR A 64 0.93 -6.66 11.05
CA THR A 64 1.64 -5.46 11.51
C THR A 64 2.98 -5.87 12.09
N THR A 65 4.07 -5.21 11.73
CA THR A 65 5.39 -5.51 12.27
C THR A 65 6.13 -4.26 12.71
N ALA A 66 6.82 -4.33 13.84
CA ALA A 66 7.80 -3.32 14.17
C ALA A 66 8.98 -3.39 13.20
N LEU A 67 9.65 -2.26 12.98
CA LEU A 67 10.79 -2.19 12.10
C LEU A 67 12.00 -2.96 12.66
N SER A 68 12.19 -2.93 13.98
CA SER A 68 13.25 -3.67 14.68
C SER A 68 12.61 -4.67 15.62
N LEU A 69 12.83 -5.94 15.37
CA LEU A 69 12.43 -7.05 16.23
C LEU A 69 13.66 -7.57 17.01
N PRO A 70 13.47 -8.33 18.10
CA PRO A 70 14.59 -8.86 18.87
C PRO A 70 15.54 -9.77 18.10
N ASP A 71 15.04 -10.46 17.08
CA ASP A 71 15.73 -11.50 16.31
C ASP A 71 16.01 -11.13 14.85
N MET A 72 15.27 -10.17 14.27
CA MET A 72 15.46 -9.76 12.87
C MET A 72 14.96 -8.34 12.61
N ASP A 73 15.23 -7.82 11.40
CA ASP A 73 14.59 -6.59 10.91
C ASP A 73 13.16 -6.92 10.41
N GLY A 74 12.18 -6.04 10.70
CA GLY A 74 10.80 -6.22 10.23
C GLY A 74 10.66 -6.24 8.71
N LEU A 75 11.61 -5.63 7.98
CA LEU A 75 11.66 -5.73 6.51
C LEU A 75 12.11 -7.13 6.05
N ASP A 76 13.00 -7.80 6.81
CA ASP A 76 13.39 -9.17 6.51
C ASP A 76 12.23 -10.14 6.77
N LEU A 77 11.41 -9.88 7.80
CA LEU A 77 10.17 -10.61 8.01
C LEU A 77 9.20 -10.40 6.83
N ALA A 78 9.01 -9.15 6.37
CA ALA A 78 8.16 -8.86 5.23
C ALA A 78 8.61 -9.59 3.97
N ARG A 79 9.91 -9.58 3.67
CA ARG A 79 10.50 -10.33 2.56
C ARG A 79 10.23 -11.82 2.68
N HIS A 80 10.46 -12.39 3.86
CA HIS A 80 10.19 -13.82 4.11
C HIS A 80 8.73 -14.19 3.82
N VAL A 81 7.79 -13.34 4.25
CA VAL A 81 6.36 -13.54 3.96
C VAL A 81 6.08 -13.54 2.46
N ARG A 82 6.69 -12.62 1.70
CA ARG A 82 6.51 -12.57 0.23
C ARG A 82 7.09 -13.76 -0.50
N GLU A 83 8.25 -14.26 -0.04
CA GLU A 83 8.98 -15.33 -0.72
C GLU A 83 8.47 -16.73 -0.36
N TYR A 84 8.15 -16.96 0.89
CA TYR A 84 7.96 -18.31 1.43
C TYR A 84 6.55 -18.60 1.95
N SER A 85 5.75 -17.56 2.25
CA SER A 85 4.40 -17.80 2.75
C SER A 85 3.42 -18.16 1.62
N PRO A 86 2.54 -19.15 1.82
CA PRO A 86 1.43 -19.40 0.91
C PRO A 86 0.44 -18.22 0.84
N GLN A 87 0.56 -17.26 1.77
CA GLN A 87 -0.26 -16.06 1.89
C GLN A 87 0.53 -14.80 1.49
N ALA A 88 1.34 -14.90 0.46
CA ALA A 88 2.27 -13.86 0.03
C ALA A 88 1.63 -12.50 -0.37
N TYR A 89 0.31 -12.45 -0.50
CA TYR A 89 -0.41 -11.22 -0.91
C TYR A 89 -1.05 -10.46 0.26
N ILE A 90 -0.93 -10.96 1.49
CA ILE A 90 -1.53 -10.27 2.65
C ILE A 90 -0.90 -8.90 2.86
N PRO A 91 -1.69 -7.89 3.30
CA PRO A 91 -1.15 -6.60 3.69
C PRO A 91 -0.13 -6.73 4.81
N ILE A 92 1.02 -6.08 4.67
CA ILE A 92 2.06 -5.97 5.69
C ILE A 92 2.28 -4.49 5.99
N ILE A 93 1.98 -4.08 7.22
CA ILE A 93 2.12 -2.72 7.69
C ILE A 93 3.31 -2.64 8.65
N VAL A 94 4.29 -1.82 8.32
CA VAL A 94 5.40 -1.54 9.22
C VAL A 94 5.03 -0.40 10.15
N VAL A 95 5.06 -0.66 11.46
CA VAL A 95 4.69 0.29 12.53
C VAL A 95 5.94 0.71 13.29
N SER A 96 6.40 1.96 13.11
CA SER A 96 7.66 2.43 13.69
C SER A 96 7.60 3.90 14.09
N GLY A 97 8.31 4.27 15.15
CA GLY A 97 8.54 5.68 15.53
C GLY A 97 9.63 6.37 14.70
N ALA A 98 10.34 5.65 13.83
CA ALA A 98 11.41 6.16 12.99
C ALA A 98 11.13 5.97 11.48
N VAL A 99 9.84 5.96 11.10
CA VAL A 99 9.41 5.74 9.71
C VAL A 99 10.05 6.78 8.79
N ASN A 100 10.00 8.07 9.15
CA ASN A 100 10.52 9.14 8.30
C ASN A 100 12.03 9.05 8.08
N ASP A 101 12.82 8.75 9.12
CA ASP A 101 14.29 8.66 9.01
C ASP A 101 14.74 7.47 8.13
N ARG A 102 13.99 6.37 8.14
CA ARG A 102 14.33 5.18 7.36
C ARG A 102 13.78 5.23 5.94
N LEU A 103 12.62 5.82 5.71
CA LEU A 103 12.13 6.13 4.36
C LEU A 103 13.12 7.03 3.62
N GLU A 104 13.75 7.98 4.34
CA GLU A 104 14.78 8.83 3.77
C GLU A 104 16.09 8.12 3.43
N ARG A 105 16.43 7.05 4.15
CA ARG A 105 17.75 6.38 4.04
C ARG A 105 17.76 5.13 3.14
N ARG A 106 16.64 4.40 3.03
CA ARG A 106 16.61 3.07 2.39
C ARG A 106 15.61 2.93 1.24
N GLY A 107 14.82 3.94 0.95
CA GLY A 107 13.66 3.78 0.06
C GLY A 107 12.56 2.94 0.71
N LEU A 108 11.47 2.74 0.00
CA LEU A 108 10.39 1.84 0.40
C LEU A 108 10.78 0.40 0.05
N SER A 109 10.54 -0.54 0.97
CA SER A 109 10.67 -1.97 0.64
C SER A 109 9.48 -2.41 -0.21
N GLU A 110 9.73 -3.09 -1.31
CA GLU A 110 8.68 -3.65 -2.19
C GLU A 110 7.84 -4.72 -1.47
N ASP A 111 8.39 -5.29 -0.39
CA ASP A 111 7.74 -6.33 0.40
C ASP A 111 6.69 -5.79 1.38
N VAL A 112 6.70 -4.48 1.65
CA VAL A 112 5.81 -3.82 2.61
C VAL A 112 4.66 -3.16 1.87
N THR A 113 3.44 -3.36 2.38
CA THR A 113 2.24 -2.73 1.82
C THR A 113 2.15 -1.28 2.23
N ASP A 114 2.43 -0.96 3.52
CA ASP A 114 2.35 0.40 4.01
C ASP A 114 3.19 0.60 5.28
N TYR A 115 3.38 1.88 5.65
CA TYR A 115 4.13 2.29 6.83
C TYR A 115 3.28 3.19 7.71
N PHE A 116 3.29 2.92 9.02
CA PHE A 116 2.57 3.70 9.99
C PHE A 116 3.52 4.29 11.05
N ASP A 117 3.42 5.60 11.29
CA ASP A 117 4.19 6.28 12.31
C ASP A 117 3.54 6.13 13.70
N LYS A 118 4.24 5.50 14.64
CA LYS A 118 3.79 5.32 16.03
C LYS A 118 3.49 6.65 16.75
N SER A 119 4.07 7.75 16.31
CA SER A 119 3.84 9.07 16.90
C SER A 119 2.40 9.56 16.73
N LEU A 120 1.67 9.03 15.73
CA LEU A 120 0.26 9.31 15.50
C LEU A 120 -0.66 8.65 16.53
N GLY A 121 -0.13 7.73 17.34
CA GLY A 121 -0.86 7.01 18.38
C GLY A 121 -1.56 5.75 17.92
N PHE A 122 -1.82 4.85 18.85
CA PHE A 122 -2.37 3.53 18.54
C PHE A 122 -3.86 3.54 18.11
N ASN A 123 -4.63 4.56 18.51
CA ASN A 123 -5.99 4.71 18.02
C ASN A 123 -6.00 5.03 16.51
N ALA A 124 -5.10 5.90 16.06
CA ALA A 124 -4.94 6.18 14.63
C ALA A 124 -4.47 4.93 13.86
N LEU A 125 -3.60 4.10 14.46
CA LEU A 125 -3.20 2.80 13.88
C LEU A 125 -4.40 1.87 13.73
N ALA A 126 -5.29 1.79 14.71
CA ALA A 126 -6.46 0.92 14.64
C ALA A 126 -7.42 1.36 13.53
N SER A 127 -7.71 2.67 13.42
CA SER A 127 -8.50 3.22 12.32
C SER A 127 -7.85 3.00 10.96
N PHE A 128 -6.52 3.09 10.89
CA PHE A 128 -5.75 2.79 9.67
C PHE A 128 -5.89 1.31 9.27
N ILE A 129 -5.71 0.39 10.22
CA ILE A 129 -5.89 -1.06 9.99
C ILE A 129 -7.34 -1.37 9.63
N HIS A 130 -8.32 -0.72 10.28
CA HIS A 130 -9.73 -0.86 9.93
C HIS A 130 -9.99 -0.56 8.46
N GLY A 131 -9.31 0.43 7.88
CA GLY A 131 -9.38 0.73 6.45
C GLY A 131 -8.94 -0.42 5.54
N TYR A 132 -7.96 -1.23 5.96
CA TYR A 132 -7.54 -2.43 5.23
C TYR A 132 -8.51 -3.60 5.39
N VAL A 133 -9.08 -3.75 6.58
CA VAL A 133 -9.98 -4.86 6.92
C VAL A 133 -11.39 -4.64 6.39
N SER A 134 -11.89 -3.41 6.49
CA SER A 134 -13.25 -3.04 6.06
C SER A 134 -13.37 -2.73 4.57
N ALA A 135 -12.27 -2.84 3.82
CA ALA A 135 -12.25 -2.60 2.37
C ALA A 135 -13.12 -3.56 1.56
N GLN A 136 -13.85 -4.48 2.19
CA GLN A 136 -14.82 -5.36 1.52
C GLN A 136 -15.93 -4.61 0.75
N GLU A 137 -16.25 -3.37 1.11
CA GLU A 137 -17.19 -2.55 0.34
C GLU A 137 -16.51 -1.79 -0.83
N ARG A 138 -15.18 -1.77 -0.89
CA ARG A 138 -14.39 -1.07 -1.91
C ARG A 138 -13.68 -2.00 -2.90
N ALA A 139 -14.14 -3.22 -3.09
CA ALA A 139 -13.58 -4.17 -4.07
C ALA A 139 -13.68 -3.71 -5.55
N HIS A 140 -14.02 -2.44 -5.79
CA HIS A 140 -14.13 -1.79 -7.10
C HIS A 140 -13.56 -0.37 -7.05
N GLY A 141 -12.30 -0.21 -6.62
CA GLY A 141 -11.61 1.07 -6.63
C GLY A 141 -11.43 1.59 -8.06
N GLU A 142 -11.61 2.90 -8.25
CA GLU A 142 -11.32 3.59 -9.50
C GLU A 142 -9.85 4.00 -9.55
N VAL A 143 -9.10 3.45 -10.51
CA VAL A 143 -7.67 3.76 -10.73
C VAL A 143 -7.53 4.71 -11.91
N LEU A 144 -6.98 5.90 -11.67
CA LEU A 144 -6.49 6.75 -12.75
C LEU A 144 -5.06 6.32 -13.08
N TYR A 145 -4.89 5.72 -14.27
CA TYR A 145 -3.63 5.16 -14.70
C TYR A 145 -2.98 5.99 -15.81
N VAL A 146 -1.77 6.50 -15.56
CA VAL A 146 -1.02 7.37 -16.49
C VAL A 146 0.21 6.62 -17.00
N GLU A 147 0.19 6.21 -18.26
CA GLU A 147 1.27 5.43 -18.91
C GLU A 147 1.21 5.62 -20.43
N ASP A 148 2.31 6.03 -21.05
CA ASP A 148 2.38 6.30 -22.48
C ASP A 148 2.72 5.07 -23.32
N SER A 149 3.27 4.03 -22.73
CA SER A 149 3.56 2.76 -23.38
C SER A 149 2.30 1.90 -23.49
N ARG A 150 1.77 1.74 -24.71
CA ARG A 150 0.58 0.91 -24.93
C ARG A 150 0.74 -0.54 -24.47
N VAL A 151 1.94 -1.09 -24.55
CA VAL A 151 2.21 -2.48 -24.15
C VAL A 151 2.17 -2.60 -22.63
N VAL A 152 2.84 -1.70 -21.92
CA VAL A 152 2.86 -1.65 -20.45
C VAL A 152 1.46 -1.36 -19.94
N ALA A 153 0.77 -0.37 -20.51
CA ALA A 153 -0.59 0.00 -20.14
C ALA A 153 -1.57 -1.17 -20.25
N LEU A 154 -1.54 -1.90 -21.37
CA LEU A 154 -2.43 -3.04 -21.57
C LEU A 154 -2.15 -4.19 -20.59
N ALA A 155 -0.88 -4.48 -20.32
CA ALA A 155 -0.49 -5.52 -19.37
C ALA A 155 -0.92 -5.17 -17.95
N THR A 156 -0.56 -3.98 -17.48
CA THR A 156 -0.88 -3.50 -16.13
C THR A 156 -2.40 -3.35 -15.94
N ARG A 157 -3.11 -2.80 -16.91
CA ARG A 157 -4.57 -2.70 -16.87
C ARG A 157 -5.24 -4.06 -16.70
N ARG A 158 -4.79 -5.09 -17.42
CA ARG A 158 -5.31 -6.46 -17.28
C ARG A 158 -5.06 -7.04 -15.89
N MET A 159 -3.88 -6.74 -15.30
CA MET A 159 -3.60 -7.13 -13.92
C MET A 159 -4.63 -6.49 -12.96
N LEU A 160 -4.85 -5.19 -13.06
CA LEU A 160 -5.77 -4.45 -12.21
C LEU A 160 -7.22 -4.90 -12.37
N GLU A 161 -7.70 -5.01 -13.61
CA GLU A 161 -9.08 -5.43 -13.92
C GLU A 161 -9.36 -6.87 -13.45
N LYS A 162 -8.36 -7.76 -13.48
CA LYS A 162 -8.46 -9.13 -12.94
C LYS A 162 -8.79 -9.14 -11.44
N TYR A 163 -8.37 -8.12 -10.70
CA TYR A 163 -8.64 -7.95 -9.26
C TYR A 163 -9.80 -6.99 -8.95
N GLY A 164 -10.62 -6.67 -9.96
CA GLY A 164 -11.85 -5.92 -9.77
C GLY A 164 -11.73 -4.40 -9.81
N PHE A 165 -10.54 -3.86 -10.11
CA PHE A 165 -10.37 -2.42 -10.27
C PHE A 165 -10.99 -1.93 -11.58
N THR A 166 -11.63 -0.76 -11.53
CA THR A 166 -12.01 0.02 -12.72
C THR A 166 -10.87 0.94 -13.10
N VAL A 167 -10.33 0.79 -14.32
CA VAL A 167 -9.13 1.52 -14.74
C VAL A 167 -9.45 2.55 -15.81
N THR A 168 -9.27 3.81 -15.49
CA THR A 168 -9.28 4.92 -16.45
C THR A 168 -7.82 5.20 -16.85
N HIS A 169 -7.45 4.83 -18.07
CA HIS A 169 -6.10 4.98 -18.59
C HIS A 169 -5.97 6.22 -19.48
N VAL A 170 -4.93 7.01 -19.23
CA VAL A 170 -4.50 8.15 -20.04
C VAL A 170 -3.02 8.06 -20.37
N THR A 171 -2.60 8.74 -21.43
CA THR A 171 -1.23 8.64 -21.95
C THR A 171 -0.33 9.82 -21.59
N SER A 172 -0.90 10.87 -20.98
CA SER A 172 -0.18 12.06 -20.56
C SER A 172 -0.66 12.59 -19.22
N VAL A 173 0.17 13.39 -18.58
CA VAL A 173 -0.18 14.08 -17.32
C VAL A 173 -1.26 15.13 -17.57
N GLU A 174 -1.21 15.79 -18.70
CA GLU A 174 -2.19 16.80 -19.14
C GLU A 174 -3.59 16.20 -19.24
N ASP A 175 -3.73 15.01 -19.81
CA ASP A 175 -5.00 14.28 -19.86
C ASP A 175 -5.48 13.88 -18.46
N ALA A 176 -4.57 13.48 -17.57
CA ALA A 176 -4.92 13.18 -16.19
C ALA A 176 -5.46 14.41 -15.46
N PHE A 177 -4.84 15.58 -15.63
CA PHE A 177 -5.35 16.82 -15.06
C PHE A 177 -6.73 17.20 -15.60
N ALA A 178 -6.97 17.04 -16.90
CA ALA A 178 -8.28 17.32 -17.50
C ALA A 178 -9.40 16.44 -16.89
N LEU A 179 -9.09 15.18 -16.58
CA LEU A 179 -10.02 14.30 -15.89
C LEU A 179 -10.26 14.72 -14.43
N ILE A 180 -9.21 15.07 -13.69
CA ILE A 180 -9.31 15.56 -12.31
C ILE A 180 -10.12 16.86 -12.27
N ASP A 181 -9.85 17.81 -13.15
CA ASP A 181 -10.59 19.09 -13.25
C ASP A 181 -12.08 18.84 -13.51
N THR A 182 -12.38 17.92 -14.44
CA THR A 182 -13.76 17.53 -14.75
C THR A 182 -14.47 16.92 -13.53
N ALA A 183 -13.79 16.04 -12.81
CA ALA A 183 -14.33 15.40 -11.62
C ALA A 183 -14.58 16.40 -10.49
N ILE A 184 -13.64 17.32 -10.25
CA ILE A 184 -13.79 18.41 -9.27
C ILE A 184 -14.99 19.30 -9.63
N ALA A 185 -15.12 19.70 -10.90
CA ALA A 185 -16.24 20.53 -11.37
C ALA A 185 -17.61 19.81 -11.17
N GLN A 186 -17.63 18.49 -11.15
CA GLN A 186 -18.81 17.66 -10.89
C GLN A 186 -19.01 17.32 -9.39
N GLY A 187 -18.16 17.82 -8.50
CA GLY A 187 -18.23 17.53 -7.06
C GLY A 187 -17.82 16.11 -6.67
N ARG A 188 -17.07 15.39 -7.54
CA ARG A 188 -16.65 14.00 -7.32
C ARG A 188 -15.22 13.86 -6.79
N GLY A 189 -14.68 14.93 -6.15
CA GLY A 189 -13.27 14.92 -5.71
C GLY A 189 -12.32 14.77 -6.89
N ALA A 190 -11.31 13.91 -6.78
CA ALA A 190 -10.34 13.65 -7.84
C ALA A 190 -10.87 12.76 -8.99
N GLY A 191 -12.04 12.14 -8.81
CA GLY A 191 -12.63 11.21 -9.78
C GLY A 191 -11.90 9.86 -9.88
N ALA A 192 -11.04 9.56 -8.91
CA ALA A 192 -10.36 8.29 -8.74
C ALA A 192 -10.04 8.07 -7.26
N ASP A 193 -9.95 6.81 -6.85
CA ASP A 193 -9.56 6.42 -5.49
C ASP A 193 -8.04 6.35 -5.34
N ILE A 194 -7.33 6.08 -6.43
CA ILE A 194 -5.86 6.01 -6.47
C ILE A 194 -5.35 6.42 -7.86
N VAL A 195 -4.17 7.02 -7.89
CA VAL A 195 -3.43 7.28 -9.13
C VAL A 195 -2.26 6.31 -9.23
N LEU A 196 -2.14 5.65 -10.38
CA LEU A 196 -0.97 4.88 -10.78
C LEU A 196 -0.28 5.62 -11.93
N THR A 197 1.00 5.95 -11.81
CA THR A 197 1.70 6.73 -12.86
C THR A 197 3.11 6.22 -13.15
N ASP A 198 3.54 6.27 -14.40
CA ASP A 198 4.95 6.20 -14.72
C ASP A 198 5.66 7.52 -14.34
N VAL A 199 6.95 7.46 -14.09
CA VAL A 199 7.81 8.66 -13.90
C VAL A 199 8.07 9.36 -15.21
N TYR A 200 8.46 8.61 -16.24
CA TYR A 200 8.90 9.12 -17.54
C TYR A 200 7.81 8.93 -18.59
N LEU A 201 7.04 9.98 -18.82
CA LEU A 201 5.94 10.00 -19.79
C LEU A 201 6.33 10.79 -21.03
N LYS A 202 5.79 10.40 -22.18
CA LYS A 202 5.90 11.19 -23.42
C LYS A 202 4.92 12.35 -23.34
N GLY A 203 5.44 13.54 -23.09
CA GLY A 203 4.64 14.75 -22.95
C GLY A 203 5.49 15.90 -22.46
N GLY A 204 4.82 17.00 -22.13
CA GLY A 204 5.47 18.16 -21.52
C GLY A 204 5.75 17.98 -20.03
N LEU A 205 5.02 17.06 -19.36
CA LEU A 205 5.06 16.85 -17.92
C LEU A 205 5.42 15.40 -17.57
N THR A 206 6.09 15.25 -16.43
CA THR A 206 6.52 13.95 -15.87
C THR A 206 5.59 13.50 -14.75
N GLY A 207 5.69 12.23 -14.34
CA GLY A 207 4.98 11.72 -13.18
C GLY A 207 5.32 12.46 -11.88
N LYS A 208 6.55 13.01 -11.77
CA LYS A 208 6.93 13.85 -10.63
C LYS A 208 6.14 15.16 -10.60
N GLU A 209 5.96 15.82 -11.73
CA GLU A 209 5.16 17.04 -11.85
C GLU A 209 3.67 16.77 -11.59
N LEU A 210 3.19 15.59 -11.97
CA LEU A 210 1.85 15.12 -11.56
C LEU A 210 1.73 15.09 -10.03
N LEU A 211 2.69 14.46 -9.34
CA LEU A 211 2.72 14.41 -7.87
C LEU A 211 2.68 15.81 -7.26
N GLU A 212 3.60 16.67 -7.67
CA GLU A 212 3.73 18.04 -7.14
C GLU A 212 2.46 18.87 -7.36
N THR A 213 1.82 18.71 -8.51
CA THR A 213 0.56 19.42 -8.83
C THR A 213 -0.61 18.88 -8.03
N VAL A 214 -0.73 17.56 -7.88
CA VAL A 214 -1.81 16.94 -7.08
C VAL A 214 -1.70 17.36 -5.62
N ARG A 215 -0.50 17.40 -5.06
CA ARG A 215 -0.28 17.80 -3.66
C ARG A 215 -0.36 19.31 -3.43
N GLY A 216 0.20 20.11 -4.34
CA GLY A 216 0.31 21.56 -4.20
C GLY A 216 -0.89 22.32 -4.74
N HIS A 217 -1.25 22.10 -5.99
CA HIS A 217 -2.30 22.86 -6.68
C HIS A 217 -3.70 22.36 -6.32
N TYR A 218 -3.94 21.05 -6.47
CA TYR A 218 -5.24 20.45 -6.14
C TYR A 218 -5.45 20.25 -4.63
N GLY A 219 -4.38 20.22 -3.83
CA GLY A 219 -4.45 20.11 -2.39
C GLY A 219 -4.87 18.71 -1.87
N PHE A 220 -4.90 17.69 -2.72
CA PHE A 220 -5.19 16.33 -2.27
C PHE A 220 -4.03 15.76 -1.47
N GLY A 221 -4.27 15.49 -0.19
CA GLY A 221 -3.32 14.81 0.69
C GLY A 221 -3.14 13.33 0.31
N ARG A 222 -2.10 12.69 0.85
CA ARG A 222 -1.77 11.28 0.59
C ARG A 222 -2.91 10.31 0.96
N GLY A 223 -3.68 10.62 2.02
CA GLY A 223 -4.83 9.81 2.42
C GLY A 223 -6.12 10.10 1.63
N GLN A 224 -6.18 11.23 0.90
CA GLN A 224 -7.35 11.58 0.08
C GLN A 224 -7.23 11.05 -1.35
N LEU A 225 -6.04 11.12 -1.93
CA LEU A 225 -5.72 10.57 -3.23
C LEU A 225 -4.33 9.93 -3.17
N PRO A 226 -4.22 8.66 -2.82
CA PRO A 226 -2.97 7.90 -2.90
C PRO A 226 -2.39 7.92 -4.31
N ILE A 227 -1.06 8.03 -4.43
CA ILE A 227 -0.36 7.97 -5.71
C ILE A 227 0.74 6.94 -5.62
N LEU A 228 0.64 5.90 -6.44
CA LEU A 228 1.63 4.86 -6.62
C LEU A 228 2.42 5.13 -7.90
N VAL A 229 3.74 5.16 -7.80
CA VAL A 229 4.61 5.50 -8.93
C VAL A 229 5.34 4.26 -9.42
N MET A 230 5.24 3.98 -10.72
CA MET A 230 6.03 2.93 -11.37
C MET A 230 7.34 3.52 -11.87
N THR A 231 8.47 2.88 -11.57
CA THR A 231 9.79 3.36 -11.96
C THR A 231 10.72 2.23 -12.39
N ALA A 232 11.59 2.50 -13.36
CA ALA A 232 12.71 1.63 -13.71
C ALA A 232 14.02 2.13 -13.08
N ASP A 233 13.96 3.19 -12.28
CA ASP A 233 15.15 3.80 -11.67
C ASP A 233 15.38 3.22 -10.27
N ASP A 234 16.46 2.44 -10.14
CA ASP A 234 16.87 1.81 -8.87
C ASP A 234 17.71 2.75 -7.98
N ASN A 235 17.93 4.00 -8.40
CA ASN A 235 18.70 4.95 -7.61
C ASN A 235 17.92 5.41 -6.37
N PRO A 236 18.39 5.11 -5.14
CA PRO A 236 17.68 5.45 -3.90
C PRO A 236 17.41 6.94 -3.74
N LYS A 237 18.29 7.82 -4.28
CA LYS A 237 18.11 9.28 -4.21
C LYS A 237 16.92 9.72 -5.05
N ASN A 238 16.75 9.15 -6.23
CA ASN A 238 15.65 9.48 -7.13
C ASN A 238 14.34 8.93 -6.57
N GLN A 239 14.35 7.71 -6.04
CA GLN A 239 13.19 7.12 -5.36
C GLN A 239 12.76 7.96 -4.14
N THR A 240 13.71 8.37 -3.30
CA THR A 240 13.44 9.27 -2.16
C THR A 240 12.86 10.61 -2.64
N ALA A 241 13.32 11.14 -3.76
CA ALA A 241 12.78 12.38 -4.31
C ALA A 241 11.32 12.26 -4.72
N LEU A 242 10.89 11.11 -5.29
CA LEU A 242 9.49 10.83 -5.62
C LEU A 242 8.60 10.76 -4.36
N ILE A 243 9.08 10.09 -3.32
CA ILE A 243 8.37 10.04 -2.04
C ILE A 243 8.23 11.45 -1.42
N ARG A 244 9.29 12.26 -1.46
CA ARG A 244 9.24 13.64 -0.98
C ARG A 244 8.31 14.52 -1.83
N ALA A 245 8.23 14.27 -3.12
CA ALA A 245 7.28 14.95 -4.01
C ALA A 245 5.82 14.58 -3.75
N GLY A 246 5.57 13.53 -2.95
CA GLY A 246 4.23 13.18 -2.49
C GLY A 246 3.71 11.80 -2.93
N ALA A 247 4.55 10.94 -3.50
CA ALA A 247 4.18 9.55 -3.74
C ALA A 247 3.89 8.83 -2.43
N ASN A 248 2.90 7.94 -2.43
CA ASN A 248 2.62 7.06 -1.32
C ASN A 248 3.60 5.89 -1.30
N ASP A 249 3.83 5.29 -2.49
CA ASP A 249 4.75 4.18 -2.65
C ASP A 249 5.26 4.09 -4.09
N LEU A 250 6.23 3.18 -4.31
CA LEU A 250 6.85 2.93 -5.60
C LEU A 250 6.71 1.46 -6.00
N VAL A 251 6.59 1.20 -7.31
CA VAL A 251 6.66 -0.14 -7.90
C VAL A 251 7.75 -0.15 -8.97
N ASN A 252 8.70 -1.07 -8.85
CA ASN A 252 9.76 -1.20 -9.84
C ASN A 252 9.25 -1.84 -11.15
N LYS A 253 9.80 -1.39 -12.27
CA LYS A 253 9.58 -2.00 -13.58
C LYS A 253 10.70 -3.04 -13.86
N PRO A 254 10.40 -4.25 -14.39
CA PRO A 254 9.08 -4.68 -14.89
C PRO A 254 8.07 -4.91 -13.76
N VAL A 255 6.83 -4.48 -13.97
CA VAL A 255 5.76 -4.55 -12.95
C VAL A 255 5.37 -6.02 -12.72
N GLU A 256 5.60 -6.49 -11.51
CA GLU A 256 5.11 -7.79 -11.07
C GLU A 256 3.69 -7.68 -10.50
N GLU A 257 2.78 -8.52 -11.02
CA GLU A 257 1.37 -8.54 -10.62
C GLU A 257 1.20 -8.59 -9.10
N LYS A 258 1.96 -9.49 -8.46
CA LYS A 258 1.92 -9.70 -7.02
C LYS A 258 2.24 -8.42 -6.23
N ILE A 259 3.34 -7.75 -6.60
CA ILE A 259 3.82 -6.54 -5.92
C ILE A 259 2.82 -5.39 -6.15
N LEU A 260 2.36 -5.21 -7.40
CA LEU A 260 1.41 -4.16 -7.74
C LEU A 260 0.12 -4.27 -6.91
N ILE A 261 -0.49 -5.46 -6.89
CA ILE A 261 -1.77 -5.67 -6.19
C ILE A 261 -1.62 -5.56 -4.67
N THR A 262 -0.46 -5.91 -4.12
CA THR A 262 -0.21 -5.75 -2.67
C THR A 262 -0.10 -4.27 -2.25
N LYS A 263 0.28 -3.38 -3.18
CA LYS A 263 0.48 -1.95 -2.91
C LYS A 263 -0.73 -1.07 -3.26
N LEU A 264 -1.74 -1.62 -3.90
CA LEU A 264 -3.01 -0.98 -4.23
C LEU A 264 -4.10 -1.29 -3.19
#